data_75addd71e7b6983254c7cb0c9d2ab52a
#
_entry.id   75addd71e7b6983254c7cb0c9d2ab52a
#
_cell.length_a   1.000
_cell.length_b   1.000
_cell.length_c   1.000
_cell.angle_alpha   90.00
_cell.angle_beta   90.00
_cell.angle_gamma   90.00
#
_symmetry.space_group_name_H-M   'P 1'
#
loop_
_entity.id
_entity.type
_entity.pdbx_description
1 polymer ?
#
loop_
_entity_poly.entity_id
_entity_poly.type
_entity_poly.pdbx_seq_one_letter_code
_entity_poly.pdbx_strand_id
1 'polypeptide(L)'
;WIERVAHTPSDGNGKEPDACVIELGGTVGDIESAPFVEALRQFQFRVGQENVCFVHVSLIPVMGPVGEQKTKPTQHTVKDLRGLGINPHMLVCRSKSPLIDETRQKISAFCHVPPEAVISAHDVSNIYQVPIMMESQGVTEMLSERFGFKLSSKRKLLEDWKDLADHVDSLEGAEEVHIAVAGKYTDLSDSYLSIIKALQHASFKVDRKLVIDWIESSVLDEDAKKTDLESYEQAWGLLKAADGILVPGGFGIRGIEGKIKAAEYARKNSIPYLGVCLGLQVATIEFCRNVLGLEGANSTEFDEDPPHAAVVFMPEISKTHMGGTMRLGTKPTPFLVDDCKIKRLYGGADHVDERHRH
;
A
#
# COMPACT_ATOMS: atom_id res chain seq x y z
N TRP A 1 9.98 -6.19 -22.96
CA TRP A 1 10.07 -5.78 -21.55
C TRP A 1 9.82 -6.97 -20.63
N ILE A 2 8.73 -7.72 -20.79
CA ILE A 2 8.37 -8.90 -19.97
C ILE A 2 9.53 -9.91 -19.96
N GLU A 3 10.05 -10.34 -21.11
CA GLU A 3 11.18 -11.27 -21.17
C GLU A 3 12.39 -10.78 -20.37
N ARG A 4 12.75 -9.50 -20.53
CA ARG A 4 13.88 -8.93 -19.80
C ARG A 4 13.67 -9.01 -18.28
N VAL A 5 12.44 -8.70 -17.80
CA VAL A 5 12.13 -8.76 -16.37
C VAL A 5 12.13 -10.20 -15.87
N ALA A 6 11.58 -11.12 -16.66
CA ALA A 6 11.53 -12.55 -16.31
C ALA A 6 12.94 -13.19 -16.14
N HIS A 7 13.95 -12.64 -16.82
CA HIS A 7 15.35 -13.11 -16.70
C HIS A 7 16.22 -12.22 -15.79
N THR A 8 15.64 -11.22 -15.12
CA THR A 8 16.39 -10.32 -14.25
C THR A 8 16.30 -10.78 -12.80
N PRO A 9 17.43 -11.13 -12.15
CA PRO A 9 17.43 -11.46 -10.71
C PRO A 9 16.84 -10.32 -9.89
N SER A 10 15.89 -10.62 -9.01
CA SER A 10 15.15 -9.61 -8.24
C SER A 10 15.39 -9.68 -6.71
N ASP A 11 15.93 -10.79 -6.23
CA ASP A 11 16.12 -11.08 -4.80
C ASP A 11 17.58 -10.95 -4.31
N GLY A 12 18.47 -10.47 -5.18
CA GLY A 12 19.90 -10.28 -4.87
C GLY A 12 20.75 -11.55 -4.83
N ASN A 13 20.17 -12.73 -5.09
CA ASN A 13 20.90 -14.00 -5.09
C ASN A 13 21.62 -14.29 -6.43
N GLY A 14 21.40 -13.45 -7.45
CA GLY A 14 22.01 -13.55 -8.77
C GLY A 14 21.45 -14.65 -9.67
N LYS A 15 20.38 -15.32 -9.25
CA LYS A 15 19.71 -16.35 -10.06
C LYS A 15 18.51 -15.74 -10.79
N GLU A 16 18.24 -16.26 -11.99
CA GLU A 16 17.03 -15.93 -12.72
C GLU A 16 15.79 -16.46 -11.96
N PRO A 17 14.68 -15.73 -11.96
CA PRO A 17 13.42 -16.20 -11.39
C PRO A 17 12.90 -17.46 -12.10
N ASP A 18 12.31 -18.39 -11.37
CA ASP A 18 11.64 -19.54 -11.95
C ASP A 18 10.29 -19.17 -12.59
N ALA A 19 9.67 -18.09 -12.12
CA ALA A 19 8.42 -17.56 -12.65
C ALA A 19 8.37 -16.03 -12.56
N CYS A 20 7.67 -15.40 -13.50
CA CYS A 20 7.38 -13.98 -13.51
C CYS A 20 5.86 -13.78 -13.43
N VAL A 21 5.38 -13.09 -12.40
CA VAL A 21 3.96 -12.75 -12.24
C VAL A 21 3.72 -11.37 -12.85
N ILE A 22 2.76 -11.31 -13.77
CA ILE A 22 2.39 -10.09 -14.49
C ILE A 22 0.96 -9.76 -14.17
N GLU A 23 0.72 -8.57 -13.64
CA GLU A 23 -0.61 -8.04 -13.44
C GLU A 23 -0.96 -7.06 -14.56
N LEU A 24 -2.09 -7.31 -15.24
CA LEU A 24 -2.71 -6.37 -16.15
C LEU A 24 -3.99 -5.86 -15.49
N GLY A 25 -3.97 -4.60 -15.07
CA GLY A 25 -5.12 -3.93 -14.49
C GLY A 25 -6.12 -3.47 -15.53
N GLY A 26 -7.30 -3.04 -15.06
CA GLY A 26 -8.40 -2.57 -15.90
C GLY A 26 -9.38 -3.68 -16.30
N THR A 27 -10.50 -3.26 -16.89
CA THR A 27 -11.54 -4.18 -17.35
C THR A 27 -11.20 -4.71 -18.74
N VAL A 28 -11.41 -6.01 -18.96
CA VAL A 28 -11.27 -6.58 -20.30
C VAL A 28 -12.27 -5.94 -21.26
N GLY A 29 -11.75 -5.41 -22.37
CA GLY A 29 -12.56 -4.69 -23.36
C GLY A 29 -12.45 -3.17 -23.29
N ASP A 30 -11.84 -2.61 -22.26
CA ASP A 30 -11.56 -1.18 -22.20
C ASP A 30 -10.50 -0.77 -23.23
N ILE A 31 -10.68 0.41 -23.83
CA ILE A 31 -9.82 0.91 -24.91
C ILE A 31 -8.36 1.02 -24.46
N GLU A 32 -8.11 1.51 -23.25
CA GLU A 32 -6.78 1.70 -22.70
C GLU A 32 -6.03 0.39 -22.41
N SER A 33 -6.74 -0.71 -22.16
CA SER A 33 -6.13 -2.03 -21.92
C SER A 33 -5.89 -2.84 -23.19
N ALA A 34 -6.57 -2.51 -24.29
CA ALA A 34 -6.52 -3.26 -25.54
C ALA A 34 -5.09 -3.51 -26.10
N PRO A 35 -4.18 -2.53 -26.14
CA PRO A 35 -2.81 -2.76 -26.62
C PRO A 35 -2.02 -3.76 -25.77
N PHE A 36 -2.27 -3.78 -24.46
CA PHE A 36 -1.58 -4.69 -23.53
C PHE A 36 -2.12 -6.11 -23.64
N VAL A 37 -3.44 -6.26 -23.82
CA VAL A 37 -4.07 -7.58 -24.08
C VAL A 37 -3.56 -8.17 -25.38
N GLU A 38 -3.48 -7.37 -26.44
CA GLU A 38 -2.92 -7.80 -27.74
C GLU A 38 -1.42 -8.16 -27.61
N ALA A 39 -0.66 -7.40 -26.85
CA ALA A 39 0.74 -7.72 -26.58
C ALA A 39 0.90 -9.06 -25.84
N LEU A 40 0.03 -9.37 -24.88
CA LEU A 40 0.03 -10.66 -24.17
C LEU A 40 -0.38 -11.82 -25.08
N ARG A 41 -1.34 -11.60 -25.99
CA ARG A 41 -1.73 -12.59 -27.00
C ARG A 41 -0.56 -12.94 -27.92
N GLN A 42 0.16 -11.93 -28.42
CA GLN A 42 1.36 -12.14 -29.25
C GLN A 42 2.50 -12.76 -28.45
N PHE A 43 2.64 -12.35 -27.18
CA PHE A 43 3.67 -12.89 -26.30
C PHE A 43 3.48 -14.39 -26.07
N GLN A 44 2.25 -14.83 -25.80
CA GLN A 44 1.94 -16.26 -25.67
C GLN A 44 2.35 -17.07 -26.91
N PHE A 45 2.07 -16.53 -28.10
CA PHE A 45 2.49 -17.18 -29.35
C PHE A 45 4.02 -17.25 -29.49
N ARG A 46 4.72 -16.21 -29.05
CA ARG A 46 6.16 -16.10 -29.16
C ARG A 46 6.91 -17.05 -28.22
N VAL A 47 6.46 -17.18 -26.97
CA VAL A 47 7.14 -17.97 -25.94
C VAL A 47 6.62 -19.40 -25.81
N GLY A 48 5.51 -19.73 -26.48
CA GLY A 48 4.83 -21.03 -26.37
C GLY A 48 3.75 -21.00 -25.29
N GLN A 49 2.65 -21.70 -25.58
CA GLN A 49 1.47 -21.72 -24.69
C GLN A 49 1.78 -22.40 -23.33
N GLU A 50 2.69 -23.33 -23.32
CA GLU A 50 3.15 -24.05 -22.12
C GLU A 50 3.90 -23.17 -21.13
N ASN A 51 4.48 -22.06 -21.60
CA ASN A 51 5.27 -21.14 -20.79
C ASN A 51 4.44 -19.95 -20.25
N VAL A 52 3.12 -19.93 -20.48
CA VAL A 52 2.23 -18.87 -20.00
C VAL A 52 1.01 -19.47 -19.31
N CYS A 53 0.64 -18.93 -18.17
CA CYS A 53 -0.61 -19.22 -17.48
C CYS A 53 -1.47 -17.96 -17.38
N PHE A 54 -2.59 -17.91 -18.06
CA PHE A 54 -3.57 -16.82 -17.92
C PHE A 54 -4.53 -17.13 -16.79
N VAL A 55 -4.50 -16.27 -15.78
CA VAL A 55 -5.41 -16.28 -14.64
C VAL A 55 -6.34 -15.08 -14.79
N HIS A 56 -7.63 -15.33 -14.98
CA HIS A 56 -8.63 -14.27 -15.10
C HIS A 56 -9.34 -14.03 -13.78
N VAL A 57 -9.23 -12.82 -13.25
CA VAL A 57 -9.92 -12.39 -12.03
C VAL A 57 -11.26 -11.78 -12.39
N SER A 58 -12.34 -12.26 -11.79
CA SER A 58 -13.70 -11.81 -12.08
C SER A 58 -14.53 -11.69 -10.80
N LEU A 59 -15.55 -10.83 -10.83
CA LEU A 59 -16.49 -10.65 -9.73
C LEU A 59 -17.71 -11.57 -9.91
N ILE A 60 -18.07 -12.28 -8.84
CA ILE A 60 -19.35 -13.00 -8.71
C ILE A 60 -20.24 -12.22 -7.74
N PRO A 61 -21.13 -11.36 -8.23
CA PRO A 61 -22.07 -10.63 -7.37
C PRO A 61 -22.98 -11.60 -6.61
N VAL A 62 -23.19 -11.30 -5.34
CA VAL A 62 -24.16 -12.00 -4.49
C VAL A 62 -25.37 -11.09 -4.32
N MET A 63 -26.52 -11.53 -4.83
CA MET A 63 -27.71 -10.69 -4.97
C MET A 63 -28.89 -11.20 -4.17
N GLY A 64 -29.71 -10.26 -3.73
CA GLY A 64 -30.97 -10.52 -3.05
C GLY A 64 -30.83 -11.09 -1.63
N PRO A 65 -31.96 -11.25 -0.92
CA PRO A 65 -31.97 -11.73 0.47
C PRO A 65 -31.54 -13.21 0.62
N VAL A 66 -31.63 -13.98 -0.45
CA VAL A 66 -31.25 -15.42 -0.50
C VAL A 66 -29.79 -15.66 -0.84
N GLY A 67 -29.03 -14.61 -1.14
CA GLY A 67 -27.59 -14.73 -1.43
C GLY A 67 -27.27 -15.42 -2.75
N GLU A 68 -28.08 -15.21 -3.81
CA GLU A 68 -27.84 -15.84 -5.11
C GLU A 68 -26.57 -15.35 -5.78
N GLN A 69 -25.66 -16.26 -6.13
CA GLN A 69 -24.41 -15.97 -6.84
C GLN A 69 -24.65 -15.84 -8.34
N LYS A 70 -24.35 -14.66 -8.91
CA LYS A 70 -24.60 -14.35 -10.32
C LYS A 70 -23.36 -14.61 -11.17
N THR A 71 -23.44 -15.58 -12.08
CA THR A 71 -22.33 -16.00 -12.94
C THR A 71 -22.22 -15.24 -14.26
N LYS A 72 -23.24 -14.51 -14.66
CA LYS A 72 -23.28 -13.80 -15.95
C LYS A 72 -22.13 -12.80 -16.16
N PRO A 73 -21.76 -11.95 -15.19
CA PRO A 73 -20.62 -11.04 -15.37
C PRO A 73 -19.34 -11.79 -15.76
N THR A 74 -18.99 -12.85 -15.05
CA THR A 74 -17.82 -13.69 -15.34
C THR A 74 -17.91 -14.35 -16.72
N GLN A 75 -19.07 -14.88 -17.09
CA GLN A 75 -19.28 -15.47 -18.43
C GLN A 75 -19.02 -14.44 -19.53
N HIS A 76 -19.47 -13.19 -19.35
CA HIS A 76 -19.27 -12.11 -20.33
C HIS A 76 -17.80 -11.71 -20.44
N THR A 77 -17.13 -11.45 -19.32
CA THR A 77 -15.72 -11.04 -19.35
C THR A 77 -14.80 -12.12 -19.93
N VAL A 78 -15.07 -13.41 -19.64
CA VAL A 78 -14.35 -14.52 -20.26
C VAL A 78 -14.65 -14.64 -21.75
N LYS A 79 -15.89 -14.42 -22.17
CA LYS A 79 -16.25 -14.38 -23.59
C LYS A 79 -15.49 -13.29 -24.34
N ASP A 80 -15.43 -12.08 -23.75
CA ASP A 80 -14.73 -10.95 -24.34
C ASP A 80 -13.22 -11.22 -24.42
N LEU A 81 -12.60 -11.75 -23.35
CA LEU A 81 -11.19 -12.14 -23.33
C LEU A 81 -10.87 -13.17 -24.44
N ARG A 82 -11.73 -14.16 -24.61
CA ARG A 82 -11.60 -15.16 -25.67
C ARG A 82 -11.79 -14.55 -27.07
N GLY A 83 -12.67 -13.56 -27.20
CA GLY A 83 -12.82 -12.77 -28.43
C GLY A 83 -11.54 -12.04 -28.81
N LEU A 84 -10.72 -11.68 -27.85
CA LEU A 84 -9.38 -11.10 -28.04
C LEU A 84 -8.28 -12.17 -28.25
N GLY A 85 -8.62 -13.46 -28.30
CA GLY A 85 -7.71 -14.57 -28.61
C GLY A 85 -6.94 -15.11 -27.39
N ILE A 86 -7.36 -14.78 -26.18
CA ILE A 86 -6.79 -15.31 -24.93
C ILE A 86 -7.78 -16.23 -24.23
N ASN A 87 -7.36 -17.48 -23.96
CA ASN A 87 -8.14 -18.42 -23.15
C ASN A 87 -7.56 -18.46 -21.73
N PRO A 88 -8.37 -18.17 -20.69
CA PRO A 88 -7.90 -18.32 -19.32
C PRO A 88 -7.71 -19.79 -18.98
N HIS A 89 -6.65 -20.10 -18.21
CA HIS A 89 -6.36 -21.43 -17.71
C HIS A 89 -6.95 -21.64 -16.31
N MET A 90 -7.14 -20.53 -15.59
CA MET A 90 -7.70 -20.47 -14.25
C MET A 90 -8.60 -19.25 -14.12
N LEU A 91 -9.68 -19.38 -13.37
CA LEU A 91 -10.59 -18.29 -13.01
C LEU A 91 -10.52 -18.06 -11.49
N VAL A 92 -10.16 -16.87 -11.07
CA VAL A 92 -10.23 -16.44 -9.68
C VAL A 92 -11.48 -15.60 -9.49
N CYS A 93 -12.47 -16.17 -8.82
CA CYS A 93 -13.79 -15.60 -8.68
C CYS A 93 -13.93 -14.88 -7.34
N ARG A 94 -13.86 -13.55 -7.36
CA ARG A 94 -14.10 -12.70 -6.19
C ARG A 94 -15.59 -12.72 -5.84
N SER A 95 -15.91 -13.00 -4.58
CA SER A 95 -17.28 -13.01 -4.07
C SER A 95 -17.32 -12.69 -2.58
N LYS A 96 -18.48 -12.32 -2.07
CA LYS A 96 -18.68 -12.08 -0.63
C LYS A 96 -18.60 -13.38 0.18
N SER A 97 -19.04 -14.50 -0.40
CA SER A 97 -19.09 -15.81 0.26
C SER A 97 -18.46 -16.88 -0.63
N PRO A 98 -18.04 -18.04 -0.09
CA PRO A 98 -17.53 -19.15 -0.87
C PRO A 98 -18.45 -19.52 -2.05
N LEU A 99 -17.86 -19.87 -3.19
CA LEU A 99 -18.63 -20.38 -4.32
C LEU A 99 -19.29 -21.70 -3.96
N ILE A 100 -20.59 -21.80 -4.19
CA ILE A 100 -21.28 -23.08 -4.10
C ILE A 100 -20.95 -23.96 -5.33
N ASP A 101 -21.00 -25.27 -5.18
CA ASP A 101 -20.60 -26.21 -6.22
C ASP A 101 -21.39 -26.04 -7.52
N GLU A 102 -22.69 -25.77 -7.43
CA GLU A 102 -23.53 -25.49 -8.60
C GLU A 102 -23.04 -24.25 -9.39
N THR A 103 -22.66 -23.19 -8.68
CA THR A 103 -22.09 -21.98 -9.29
C THR A 103 -20.75 -22.30 -9.95
N ARG A 104 -19.87 -23.05 -9.29
CA ARG A 104 -18.57 -23.49 -9.80
C ARG A 104 -18.74 -24.31 -11.09
N GLN A 105 -19.62 -25.32 -11.10
CA GLN A 105 -19.90 -26.14 -12.28
C GLN A 105 -20.47 -25.32 -13.44
N LYS A 106 -21.36 -24.39 -13.14
CA LYS A 106 -21.94 -23.49 -14.15
C LYS A 106 -20.87 -22.58 -14.79
N ILE A 107 -19.98 -21.98 -13.99
CA ILE A 107 -18.85 -21.17 -14.49
C ILE A 107 -17.94 -22.04 -15.35
N SER A 108 -17.53 -23.21 -14.86
CA SER A 108 -16.70 -24.18 -15.58
C SER A 108 -17.28 -24.49 -16.96
N ALA A 109 -18.54 -24.88 -17.03
CA ALA A 109 -19.21 -25.25 -18.28
C ALA A 109 -19.28 -24.09 -19.30
N PHE A 110 -19.58 -22.87 -18.86
CA PHE A 110 -19.71 -21.72 -19.76
C PHE A 110 -18.36 -21.08 -20.13
N CYS A 111 -17.38 -21.15 -19.25
CA CYS A 111 -16.06 -20.57 -19.48
C CYS A 111 -15.05 -21.58 -20.05
N HIS A 112 -15.41 -22.86 -20.15
CA HIS A 112 -14.56 -23.95 -20.61
C HIS A 112 -13.22 -24.02 -19.85
N VAL A 113 -13.31 -23.89 -18.53
CA VAL A 113 -12.21 -24.04 -17.59
C VAL A 113 -12.57 -25.19 -16.64
N PRO A 114 -11.66 -26.11 -16.34
CA PRO A 114 -11.97 -27.22 -15.42
C PRO A 114 -12.52 -26.73 -14.09
N PRO A 115 -13.46 -27.46 -13.46
CA PRO A 115 -14.07 -27.01 -12.18
C PRO A 115 -13.05 -26.76 -11.07
N GLU A 116 -11.98 -27.55 -11.02
CA GLU A 116 -10.86 -27.40 -10.09
C GLU A 116 -10.06 -26.11 -10.31
N ALA A 117 -10.05 -25.59 -11.54
CA ALA A 117 -9.40 -24.31 -11.86
C ALA A 117 -10.33 -23.09 -11.74
N VAL A 118 -11.55 -23.28 -11.23
CA VAL A 118 -12.45 -22.19 -10.81
C VAL A 118 -12.29 -21.94 -9.32
N ILE A 119 -11.46 -20.98 -8.97
CA ILE A 119 -11.04 -20.68 -7.61
C ILE A 119 -12.00 -19.68 -6.95
N SER A 120 -12.48 -20.03 -5.77
CA SER A 120 -13.27 -19.11 -4.94
C SER A 120 -12.36 -18.18 -4.15
N ALA A 121 -12.29 -16.91 -4.53
CA ALA A 121 -11.60 -15.86 -3.79
C ALA A 121 -12.62 -15.02 -3.03
N HIS A 122 -13.25 -15.61 -2.02
CA HIS A 122 -14.25 -14.95 -1.20
C HIS A 122 -13.63 -14.08 -0.10
N ASP A 123 -14.47 -13.27 0.55
CA ASP A 123 -14.03 -12.44 1.66
C ASP A 123 -13.54 -13.30 2.82
N VAL A 124 -12.41 -12.90 3.38
CA VAL A 124 -11.74 -13.55 4.52
C VAL A 124 -11.49 -12.51 5.62
N SER A 125 -11.17 -12.97 6.83
CA SER A 125 -10.93 -12.10 7.98
C SER A 125 -9.85 -11.05 7.76
N ASN A 126 -8.76 -11.46 7.10
CA ASN A 126 -7.67 -10.58 6.73
C ASN A 126 -7.03 -11.00 5.40
N ILE A 127 -6.34 -10.06 4.74
CA ILE A 127 -5.75 -10.28 3.41
C ILE A 127 -4.67 -11.38 3.40
N TYR A 128 -4.04 -11.66 4.55
CA TYR A 128 -3.00 -12.67 4.67
C TYR A 128 -3.55 -14.10 4.63
N GLN A 129 -4.87 -14.28 4.79
CA GLN A 129 -5.56 -15.56 4.59
C GLN A 129 -5.72 -15.92 3.10
N VAL A 130 -5.59 -14.97 2.16
CA VAL A 130 -5.83 -15.21 0.73
C VAL A 130 -4.90 -16.27 0.14
N PRO A 131 -3.56 -16.26 0.36
CA PRO A 131 -2.68 -17.31 -0.14
C PRO A 131 -3.03 -18.70 0.44
N ILE A 132 -3.42 -18.75 1.71
CA ILE A 132 -3.83 -20.02 2.37
C ILE A 132 -5.11 -20.56 1.74
N MET A 133 -6.09 -19.68 1.50
CA MET A 133 -7.33 -20.02 0.82
C MET A 133 -7.09 -20.53 -0.62
N MET A 134 -6.18 -19.90 -1.36
CA MET A 134 -5.81 -20.35 -2.72
C MET A 134 -5.10 -21.70 -2.69
N GLU A 135 -4.17 -21.90 -1.75
CA GLU A 135 -3.47 -23.16 -1.56
C GLU A 135 -4.44 -24.30 -1.24
N SER A 136 -5.42 -24.07 -0.36
CA SER A 136 -6.42 -25.07 -0.01
C SER A 136 -7.29 -25.53 -1.20
N GLN A 137 -7.28 -24.78 -2.30
CA GLN A 137 -7.99 -25.11 -3.54
C GLN A 137 -7.06 -25.66 -4.63
N GLY A 138 -5.79 -25.98 -4.32
CA GLY A 138 -4.86 -26.64 -5.24
C GLY A 138 -4.22 -25.70 -6.28
N VAL A 139 -4.19 -24.39 -6.05
CA VAL A 139 -3.61 -23.41 -7.01
C VAL A 139 -2.13 -23.70 -7.26
N THR A 140 -1.37 -24.02 -6.20
CA THR A 140 0.06 -24.32 -6.31
C THR A 140 0.30 -25.58 -7.13
N GLU A 141 -0.48 -26.62 -6.90
CA GLU A 141 -0.41 -27.87 -7.66
C GLU A 141 -0.71 -27.66 -9.15
N MET A 142 -1.76 -26.90 -9.47
CA MET A 142 -2.11 -26.59 -10.86
C MET A 142 -1.02 -25.79 -11.58
N LEU A 143 -0.41 -24.82 -10.92
CA LEU A 143 0.71 -24.04 -11.49
C LEU A 143 1.96 -24.90 -11.64
N SER A 144 2.24 -25.77 -10.65
CA SER A 144 3.36 -26.69 -10.66
C SER A 144 3.27 -27.69 -11.82
N GLU A 145 2.09 -28.27 -12.02
CA GLU A 145 1.82 -29.21 -13.12
C GLU A 145 1.98 -28.50 -14.47
N ARG A 146 1.42 -27.30 -14.60
CA ARG A 146 1.48 -26.55 -15.85
C ARG A 146 2.89 -26.15 -16.26
N PHE A 147 3.73 -25.70 -15.32
CA PHE A 147 5.08 -25.23 -15.59
C PHE A 147 6.17 -26.28 -15.33
N GLY A 148 5.79 -27.49 -14.92
CA GLY A 148 6.73 -28.56 -14.59
C GLY A 148 7.61 -28.27 -13.37
N PHE A 149 7.13 -27.43 -12.44
CA PHE A 149 7.85 -27.13 -11.20
C PHE A 149 7.89 -28.35 -10.29
N LYS A 150 9.02 -28.52 -9.59
CA LYS A 150 9.11 -29.50 -8.51
C LYS A 150 8.79 -28.83 -7.19
N LEU A 151 7.62 -29.08 -6.66
CA LEU A 151 7.25 -28.56 -5.35
C LEU A 151 8.13 -29.16 -4.26
N SER A 152 8.64 -28.31 -3.37
CA SER A 152 9.32 -28.74 -2.16
C SER A 152 8.31 -29.38 -1.19
N SER A 153 8.71 -30.48 -0.53
CA SER A 153 7.92 -31.04 0.58
C SER A 153 7.94 -30.14 1.82
N LYS A 154 8.91 -29.24 1.93
CA LYS A 154 9.00 -28.24 3.00
C LYS A 154 8.49 -26.91 2.49
N ARG A 155 7.28 -26.54 2.87
CA ARG A 155 6.62 -25.28 2.49
C ARG A 155 6.74 -24.23 3.60
N LYS A 156 7.95 -24.04 4.11
CA LYS A 156 8.20 -23.16 5.25
C LYS A 156 7.63 -21.74 5.06
N LEU A 157 7.76 -21.16 3.86
CA LEU A 157 7.20 -19.83 3.58
C LEU A 157 5.68 -19.79 3.69
N LEU A 158 4.99 -20.88 3.33
CA LEU A 158 3.54 -20.97 3.46
C LEU A 158 3.13 -21.17 4.93
N GLU A 159 3.91 -21.92 5.70
CA GLU A 159 3.72 -22.08 7.15
C GLU A 159 3.93 -20.74 7.85
N ASP A 160 5.05 -20.05 7.60
CA ASP A 160 5.34 -18.71 8.15
C ASP A 160 4.22 -17.71 7.77
N TRP A 161 3.68 -17.82 6.55
CA TRP A 161 2.57 -16.96 6.10
C TRP A 161 1.26 -17.28 6.82
N LYS A 162 0.98 -18.56 7.06
CA LYS A 162 -0.17 -18.98 7.83
C LYS A 162 -0.08 -18.48 9.27
N ASP A 163 1.08 -18.62 9.90
CA ASP A 163 1.32 -18.12 11.25
C ASP A 163 1.08 -16.60 11.32
N LEU A 164 1.50 -15.84 10.30
CA LEU A 164 1.21 -14.40 10.20
C LEU A 164 -0.31 -14.15 10.09
N ALA A 165 -1.01 -14.90 9.23
CA ALA A 165 -2.44 -14.72 9.02
C ALA A 165 -3.24 -14.99 10.29
N ASP A 166 -2.91 -16.09 10.98
CA ASP A 166 -3.53 -16.49 12.25
C ASP A 166 -3.19 -15.49 13.38
N HIS A 167 -1.95 -14.98 13.40
CA HIS A 167 -1.53 -13.94 14.32
C HIS A 167 -2.35 -12.66 14.14
N VAL A 168 -2.52 -12.19 12.90
CA VAL A 168 -3.34 -10.98 12.60
C VAL A 168 -4.77 -11.16 13.07
N ASP A 169 -5.37 -12.33 12.88
CA ASP A 169 -6.73 -12.61 13.39
C ASP A 169 -6.78 -12.57 14.92
N SER A 170 -5.73 -13.03 15.61
CA SER A 170 -5.65 -13.00 17.07
C SER A 170 -5.63 -11.60 17.66
N LEU A 171 -5.19 -10.59 16.89
CA LEU A 171 -5.10 -9.19 17.35
C LEU A 171 -6.45 -8.48 17.46
N GLU A 172 -7.55 -9.08 16.95
CA GLU A 172 -8.88 -8.46 17.09
C GLU A 172 -9.29 -8.22 18.56
N GLY A 173 -8.83 -9.09 19.48
CA GLY A 173 -9.04 -8.94 20.92
C GLY A 173 -7.86 -8.34 21.70
N ALA A 174 -6.83 -7.86 21.02
CA ALA A 174 -5.65 -7.29 21.67
C ALA A 174 -5.91 -5.86 22.20
N GLU A 175 -5.03 -5.38 23.07
CA GLU A 175 -5.02 -4.00 23.55
C GLU A 175 -4.84 -3.04 22.37
N GLU A 176 -5.67 -2.00 22.31
CA GLU A 176 -5.65 -1.02 21.24
C GLU A 176 -4.45 -0.06 21.38
N VAL A 177 -3.93 0.37 20.25
CA VAL A 177 -2.99 1.48 20.13
C VAL A 177 -3.55 2.52 19.18
N HIS A 178 -3.70 3.74 19.66
CA HIS A 178 -4.29 4.86 18.94
C HIS A 178 -3.21 5.72 18.28
N ILE A 179 -3.22 5.80 16.95
CA ILE A 179 -2.29 6.65 16.19
C ILE A 179 -3.08 7.75 15.49
N ALA A 180 -2.89 9.00 15.94
CA ALA A 180 -3.46 10.16 15.27
C ALA A 180 -2.69 10.47 13.99
N VAL A 181 -3.36 10.42 12.85
CA VAL A 181 -2.78 10.78 11.54
C VAL A 181 -3.29 12.15 11.12
N ALA A 182 -2.45 13.19 11.32
CA ALA A 182 -2.77 14.56 10.95
C ALA A 182 -2.39 14.83 9.48
N GLY A 183 -3.36 14.65 8.59
CA GLY A 183 -3.19 14.69 7.13
C GLY A 183 -4.09 15.70 6.43
N LYS A 184 -4.16 15.57 5.10
CA LYS A 184 -5.10 16.24 4.20
C LYS A 184 -5.95 15.19 3.51
N TYR A 185 -7.20 15.51 3.16
CA TYR A 185 -8.08 14.58 2.45
C TYR A 185 -8.21 13.22 3.17
N THR A 186 -8.42 13.28 4.46
CA THR A 186 -8.50 12.11 5.34
C THR A 186 -9.67 11.17 5.00
N ASP A 187 -10.65 11.64 4.25
CA ASP A 187 -11.79 10.86 3.75
C ASP A 187 -11.41 9.89 2.62
N LEU A 188 -10.21 10.05 2.02
CA LEU A 188 -9.70 9.21 0.93
C LEU A 188 -8.61 8.26 1.43
N SER A 189 -9.02 7.15 2.04
CA SER A 189 -8.12 6.14 2.62
C SER A 189 -7.07 5.62 1.62
N ASP A 190 -7.42 5.52 0.34
CA ASP A 190 -6.50 5.04 -0.70
C ASP A 190 -5.24 5.90 -0.85
N SER A 191 -5.35 7.21 -0.60
CA SER A 191 -4.22 8.13 -0.63
C SER A 191 -3.16 7.82 0.42
N TYR A 192 -3.54 7.13 1.49
CA TYR A 192 -2.70 6.80 2.64
C TYR A 192 -2.44 5.30 2.81
N LEU A 193 -2.76 4.49 1.81
CA LEU A 193 -2.69 3.03 1.92
C LEU A 193 -1.31 2.53 2.37
N SER A 194 -0.21 3.12 1.89
CA SER A 194 1.14 2.75 2.31
C SER A 194 1.40 3.04 3.81
N ILE A 195 0.87 4.15 4.32
CA ILE A 195 0.97 4.52 5.75
C ILE A 195 0.14 3.57 6.58
N ILE A 196 -1.11 3.31 6.16
CA ILE A 196 -2.00 2.35 6.83
C ILE A 196 -1.32 0.98 6.93
N LYS A 197 -0.77 0.47 5.83
CA LYS A 197 -0.08 -0.82 5.83
C LYS A 197 1.18 -0.83 6.69
N ALA A 198 1.97 0.23 6.67
CA ALA A 198 3.16 0.34 7.52
C ALA A 198 2.80 0.34 9.01
N LEU A 199 1.75 1.09 9.40
CA LEU A 199 1.25 1.10 10.78
C LEU A 199 0.67 -0.26 11.18
N GLN A 200 -0.07 -0.93 10.28
CA GLN A 200 -0.57 -2.29 10.50
C GLN A 200 0.57 -3.27 10.75
N HIS A 201 1.61 -3.27 9.89
CA HIS A 201 2.77 -4.15 10.08
C HIS A 201 3.51 -3.84 11.39
N ALA A 202 3.62 -2.56 11.78
CA ALA A 202 4.21 -2.19 13.05
C ALA A 202 3.37 -2.69 14.23
N SER A 203 2.03 -2.59 14.15
CA SER A 203 1.12 -3.05 15.22
C SER A 203 1.18 -4.58 15.39
N PHE A 204 1.29 -5.35 14.29
CA PHE A 204 1.50 -6.80 14.36
C PHE A 204 2.77 -7.15 15.13
N LYS A 205 3.85 -6.40 14.89
CA LYS A 205 5.14 -6.65 15.54
C LYS A 205 5.13 -6.41 17.05
N VAL A 206 4.22 -5.58 17.56
CA VAL A 206 4.11 -5.23 18.98
C VAL A 206 2.86 -5.80 19.65
N ASP A 207 2.15 -6.70 18.97
CA ASP A 207 0.94 -7.38 19.48
C ASP A 207 -0.13 -6.39 19.95
N ARG A 208 -0.45 -5.41 19.08
CA ARG A 208 -1.48 -4.40 19.36
C ARG A 208 -2.51 -4.34 18.23
N LYS A 209 -3.75 -4.05 18.60
CA LYS A 209 -4.79 -3.69 17.65
C LYS A 209 -4.65 -2.22 17.28
N LEU A 210 -4.38 -1.93 16.01
CA LEU A 210 -4.22 -0.57 15.51
C LEU A 210 -5.57 0.13 15.36
N VAL A 211 -5.70 1.31 15.95
CA VAL A 211 -6.75 2.29 15.69
C VAL A 211 -6.10 3.53 15.07
N ILE A 212 -6.58 3.95 13.88
CA ILE A 212 -6.11 5.16 13.24
C ILE A 212 -7.14 6.26 13.43
N ASP A 213 -6.75 7.30 14.16
CA ASP A 213 -7.57 8.48 14.38
C ASP A 213 -7.21 9.53 13.32
N TRP A 214 -8.09 9.65 12.30
CA TRP A 214 -7.87 10.57 11.20
C TRP A 214 -8.20 12.00 11.59
N ILE A 215 -7.24 12.91 11.38
CA ILE A 215 -7.38 14.33 11.67
C ILE A 215 -7.08 15.16 10.41
N GLU A 216 -8.07 15.88 9.91
CA GLU A 216 -7.83 16.89 8.88
C GLU A 216 -7.02 18.04 9.49
N SER A 217 -5.79 18.21 9.03
CA SER A 217 -4.82 19.11 9.67
C SER A 217 -5.26 20.58 9.70
N SER A 218 -6.10 21.01 8.77
CA SER A 218 -6.60 22.40 8.75
C SER A 218 -7.52 22.76 9.92
N VAL A 219 -8.14 21.75 10.57
CA VAL A 219 -9.02 22.02 11.73
C VAL A 219 -8.26 22.12 13.05
N LEU A 220 -6.95 21.87 13.08
CA LEU A 220 -6.10 22.09 14.26
C LEU A 220 -5.64 23.54 14.43
N ASP A 221 -5.91 24.39 13.43
CA ASP A 221 -5.49 25.80 13.42
C ASP A 221 -6.42 26.68 14.26
N GLU A 222 -5.88 27.76 14.83
CA GLU A 222 -6.65 28.75 15.61
C GLU A 222 -7.74 29.45 14.77
N ASP A 223 -7.59 29.52 13.46
CA ASP A 223 -8.63 30.09 12.60
C ASP A 223 -9.83 29.12 12.46
N ALA A 224 -9.59 27.81 12.46
CA ALA A 224 -10.65 26.80 12.50
C ALA A 224 -11.46 26.92 13.82
N LYS A 225 -10.80 27.17 14.94
CA LYS A 225 -11.47 27.41 16.24
C LYS A 225 -12.48 28.56 16.19
N LYS A 226 -12.25 29.58 15.37
CA LYS A 226 -13.15 30.73 15.21
C LYS A 226 -14.34 30.43 14.29
N THR A 227 -14.13 29.55 13.32
CA THR A 227 -15.11 29.27 12.25
C THR A 227 -15.93 28.02 12.49
N ASP A 228 -15.32 26.99 13.12
CA ASP A 228 -15.92 25.67 13.40
C ASP A 228 -15.33 25.11 14.69
N LEU A 229 -15.87 25.57 15.82
CA LEU A 229 -15.39 25.16 17.15
C LEU A 229 -15.60 23.67 17.42
N GLU A 230 -16.68 23.09 16.92
CA GLU A 230 -17.00 21.67 17.14
C GLU A 230 -15.96 20.76 16.50
N SER A 231 -15.67 20.95 15.21
CA SER A 231 -14.62 20.20 14.51
C SER A 231 -13.24 20.41 15.12
N TYR A 232 -12.93 21.64 15.57
CA TYR A 232 -11.67 21.94 16.25
C TYR A 232 -11.56 21.15 17.58
N GLU A 233 -12.58 21.17 18.42
CA GLU A 233 -12.56 20.46 19.71
C GLU A 233 -12.50 18.94 19.52
N GLN A 234 -13.20 18.40 18.54
CA GLN A 234 -13.14 16.98 18.19
C GLN A 234 -11.73 16.58 17.74
N ALA A 235 -11.14 17.32 16.80
CA ALA A 235 -9.79 17.02 16.29
C ALA A 235 -8.73 17.08 17.40
N TRP A 236 -8.78 18.09 18.26
CA TRP A 236 -7.91 18.19 19.41
C TRP A 236 -8.17 17.11 20.46
N GLY A 237 -9.43 16.66 20.61
CA GLY A 237 -9.79 15.52 21.45
C GLY A 237 -9.08 14.24 21.00
N LEU A 238 -9.18 13.91 19.73
CA LEU A 238 -8.50 12.76 19.12
C LEU A 238 -6.97 12.87 19.26
N LEU A 239 -6.41 14.03 18.94
CA LEU A 239 -4.96 14.26 19.04
C LEU A 239 -4.42 14.07 20.46
N LYS A 240 -5.19 14.50 21.47
CA LYS A 240 -4.82 14.38 22.88
C LYS A 240 -4.98 12.98 23.45
N ALA A 241 -5.87 12.19 22.88
CA ALA A 241 -6.12 10.81 23.30
C ALA A 241 -5.17 9.79 22.67
N ALA A 242 -4.46 10.18 21.60
CA ALA A 242 -3.61 9.27 20.86
C ALA A 242 -2.32 8.90 21.60
N ASP A 243 -1.89 7.64 21.43
CA ASP A 243 -0.62 7.10 21.92
C ASP A 243 0.59 7.57 21.11
N GLY A 244 0.33 7.96 19.85
CA GLY A 244 1.33 8.47 18.92
C GLY A 244 0.74 9.35 17.84
N ILE A 245 1.56 10.24 17.28
CA ILE A 245 1.15 11.18 16.23
C ILE A 245 1.99 10.93 14.99
N LEU A 246 1.34 10.73 13.83
CA LEU A 246 1.96 10.66 12.53
C LEU A 246 1.51 11.83 11.66
N VAL A 247 2.48 12.57 11.13
CA VAL A 247 2.22 13.61 10.12
C VAL A 247 2.79 13.17 8.79
N PRO A 248 1.92 12.85 7.81
CA PRO A 248 2.34 12.34 6.51
C PRO A 248 2.90 13.42 5.59
N GLY A 249 3.45 12.98 4.47
CA GLY A 249 3.81 13.83 3.35
C GLY A 249 2.61 14.51 2.69
N GLY A 250 2.90 15.46 1.81
CA GLY A 250 1.91 16.19 1.02
C GLY A 250 2.50 17.45 0.43
N PHE A 251 1.75 18.11 -0.47
CA PHE A 251 2.15 19.35 -1.12
C PHE A 251 1.17 20.48 -0.80
N GLY A 252 1.63 21.71 -0.98
CA GLY A 252 0.84 22.94 -0.84
C GLY A 252 0.63 23.36 0.62
N ILE A 253 0.13 24.58 0.79
CA ILE A 253 0.13 25.34 2.06
C ILE A 253 -1.04 25.00 3.00
N ARG A 254 -2.12 24.36 2.50
CA ARG A 254 -3.31 24.07 3.32
C ARG A 254 -2.95 23.17 4.52
N GLY A 255 -3.38 23.55 5.71
CA GLY A 255 -3.24 22.78 6.94
C GLY A 255 -1.80 22.69 7.49
N ILE A 256 -0.85 23.51 7.01
CA ILE A 256 0.54 23.52 7.48
C ILE A 256 0.61 23.92 8.95
N GLU A 257 -0.06 25.02 9.35
CA GLU A 257 -0.03 25.49 10.73
C GLU A 257 -0.65 24.44 11.69
N GLY A 258 -1.71 23.77 11.30
CA GLY A 258 -2.27 22.67 12.09
C GLY A 258 -1.29 21.48 12.25
N LYS A 259 -0.51 21.15 11.22
CA LYS A 259 0.55 20.13 11.33
C LYS A 259 1.68 20.58 12.26
N ILE A 260 2.06 21.86 12.20
CA ILE A 260 3.04 22.47 13.13
C ILE A 260 2.51 22.38 14.56
N LYS A 261 1.21 22.66 14.79
CA LYS A 261 0.56 22.52 16.09
C LYS A 261 0.54 21.07 16.60
N ALA A 262 0.32 20.09 15.73
CA ALA A 262 0.40 18.69 16.09
C ALA A 262 1.83 18.30 16.53
N ALA A 263 2.85 18.77 15.82
CA ALA A 263 4.25 18.56 16.18
C ALA A 263 4.62 19.24 17.52
N GLU A 264 4.15 20.49 17.74
CA GLU A 264 4.32 21.24 18.98
C GLU A 264 3.72 20.48 20.17
N TYR A 265 2.48 19.97 19.98
CA TYR A 265 1.79 19.21 21.01
C TYR A 265 2.56 17.94 21.37
N ALA A 266 2.98 17.18 20.35
CA ALA A 266 3.77 15.95 20.54
C ALA A 266 5.06 16.23 21.36
N ARG A 267 5.81 17.24 20.96
CA ARG A 267 7.06 17.62 21.64
C ARG A 267 6.82 18.06 23.08
N LYS A 268 5.84 18.95 23.33
CA LYS A 268 5.55 19.47 24.67
C LYS A 268 5.03 18.43 25.65
N ASN A 269 4.33 17.42 25.14
CA ASN A 269 3.73 16.37 25.97
C ASN A 269 4.48 15.03 25.91
N SER A 270 5.65 15.00 25.24
CA SER A 270 6.46 13.79 25.08
C SER A 270 5.71 12.62 24.44
N ILE A 271 4.76 12.91 23.52
CA ILE A 271 4.06 11.93 22.72
C ILE A 271 4.97 11.49 21.56
N PRO A 272 5.09 10.19 21.25
CA PRO A 272 5.81 9.73 20.07
C PRO A 272 5.32 10.42 18.80
N TYR A 273 6.25 10.94 17.98
CA TYR A 273 5.96 11.67 16.76
C TYR A 273 6.75 11.08 15.59
N LEU A 274 6.06 10.81 14.49
CA LEU A 274 6.68 10.43 13.22
C LEU A 274 6.26 11.41 12.12
N GLY A 275 7.22 12.19 11.63
CA GLY A 275 7.04 13.08 10.49
C GLY A 275 7.63 12.45 9.22
N VAL A 276 6.79 12.23 8.20
CA VAL A 276 7.23 11.70 6.90
C VAL A 276 7.23 12.84 5.89
N CYS A 277 8.37 13.10 5.20
CA CYS A 277 8.47 14.11 4.16
C CYS A 277 8.07 15.50 4.70
N LEU A 278 6.92 16.03 4.31
CA LEU A 278 6.36 17.28 4.84
C LEU A 278 6.24 17.25 6.38
N GLY A 279 5.90 16.08 6.94
CA GLY A 279 5.82 15.93 8.40
C GLY A 279 7.15 16.19 9.12
N LEU A 280 8.28 15.79 8.54
CA LEU A 280 9.61 16.13 9.04
C LEU A 280 9.90 17.63 8.88
N GLN A 281 9.52 18.21 7.74
CA GLN A 281 9.74 19.62 7.47
C GLN A 281 8.98 20.51 8.48
N VAL A 282 7.70 20.22 8.75
CA VAL A 282 6.91 20.98 9.73
C VAL A 282 7.43 20.82 11.16
N ALA A 283 7.95 19.67 11.53
CA ALA A 283 8.59 19.47 12.82
C ALA A 283 9.89 20.30 12.95
N THR A 284 10.65 20.42 11.87
CA THR A 284 11.82 21.29 11.80
C THR A 284 11.43 22.76 11.96
N ILE A 285 10.39 23.22 11.26
CA ILE A 285 9.87 24.58 11.36
C ILE A 285 9.38 24.85 12.79
N GLU A 286 8.63 23.92 13.36
CA GLU A 286 8.17 24.01 14.77
C GLU A 286 9.33 24.20 15.73
N PHE A 287 10.35 23.37 15.60
CA PHE A 287 11.53 23.44 16.46
C PHE A 287 12.28 24.78 16.30
N CYS A 288 12.45 25.24 15.09
CA CYS A 288 13.05 26.54 14.82
C CYS A 288 12.26 27.68 15.47
N ARG A 289 10.92 27.69 15.33
CA ARG A 289 10.07 28.73 15.90
C ARG A 289 10.05 28.71 17.42
N ASN A 290 9.78 27.55 18.00
CA ASN A 290 9.36 27.43 19.41
C ASN A 290 10.48 26.99 20.36
N VAL A 291 11.58 26.42 19.86
CA VAL A 291 12.73 26.01 20.67
C VAL A 291 13.93 26.93 20.46
N LEU A 292 14.23 27.25 19.19
CA LEU A 292 15.36 28.13 18.89
C LEU A 292 14.98 29.63 18.92
N GLY A 293 13.69 29.98 19.02
CA GLY A 293 13.22 31.35 19.06
C GLY A 293 13.39 32.10 17.72
N LEU A 294 13.48 31.37 16.60
CA LEU A 294 13.57 31.94 15.25
C LEU A 294 12.16 32.32 14.78
N GLU A 295 11.68 33.47 15.21
CA GLU A 295 10.34 33.94 14.89
C GLU A 295 10.15 34.04 13.38
N GLY A 296 9.01 33.54 12.87
CA GLY A 296 8.70 33.50 11.43
C GLY A 296 9.49 32.45 10.63
N ALA A 297 10.22 31.52 11.27
CA ALA A 297 10.89 30.44 10.57
C ALA A 297 9.89 29.64 9.71
N ASN A 298 10.23 29.37 8.44
CA ASN A 298 9.33 28.73 7.50
C ASN A 298 10.09 27.95 6.41
N SER A 299 9.33 27.31 5.53
CA SER A 299 9.85 26.73 4.28
C SER A 299 9.72 27.76 3.14
N THR A 300 10.72 27.81 2.27
CA THR A 300 10.65 28.60 1.03
C THR A 300 9.61 28.07 0.03
N GLU A 301 8.99 26.91 0.30
CA GLU A 301 7.82 26.41 -0.43
C GLU A 301 6.53 27.16 -0.03
N PHE A 302 6.41 27.55 1.24
CA PHE A 302 5.19 28.16 1.80
C PHE A 302 5.24 29.68 1.85
N ASP A 303 6.43 30.20 2.02
CA ASP A 303 6.76 31.63 2.03
C ASP A 303 8.06 31.81 1.23
N GLU A 304 8.03 32.64 0.18
CA GLU A 304 9.18 32.78 -0.72
C GLU A 304 10.36 33.51 -0.06
N ASP A 305 10.12 34.34 0.94
CA ASP A 305 11.15 35.14 1.63
C ASP A 305 10.92 35.15 3.15
N PRO A 306 10.99 33.97 3.82
CA PRO A 306 10.77 33.91 5.26
C PRO A 306 11.94 34.54 6.02
N PRO A 307 11.71 35.17 7.17
CA PRO A 307 12.78 35.77 8.00
C PRO A 307 13.88 34.73 8.34
N HIS A 308 13.49 33.49 8.48
CA HIS A 308 14.39 32.35 8.74
C HIS A 308 13.96 31.16 7.87
N ALA A 309 14.72 30.89 6.81
CA ALA A 309 14.48 29.77 5.92
C ALA A 309 14.92 28.44 6.57
N ALA A 310 14.03 27.82 7.33
CA ALA A 310 14.30 26.54 8.03
C ALA A 310 14.34 25.35 7.07
N VAL A 311 13.55 25.41 6.00
CA VAL A 311 13.49 24.42 4.92
C VAL A 311 13.60 25.15 3.59
N VAL A 312 14.48 24.70 2.71
CA VAL A 312 14.74 25.34 1.43
C VAL A 312 14.63 24.34 0.27
N PHE A 313 14.33 24.85 -0.93
CA PHE A 313 14.43 24.04 -2.14
C PHE A 313 15.87 23.56 -2.35
N MET A 314 16.00 22.34 -2.84
CA MET A 314 17.32 21.83 -3.21
C MET A 314 17.88 22.58 -4.42
N PRO A 315 19.21 22.79 -4.49
CA PRO A 315 19.84 23.57 -5.57
C PRO A 315 19.56 23.02 -6.98
N GLU A 316 19.29 21.71 -7.08
CA GLU A 316 19.05 21.04 -8.34
C GLU A 316 17.59 21.15 -8.83
N ILE A 317 16.69 21.74 -8.04
CA ILE A 317 15.27 21.84 -8.38
C ILE A 317 15.00 23.15 -9.10
N SER A 318 14.42 23.06 -10.31
CA SER A 318 13.90 24.23 -11.03
C SER A 318 12.54 24.65 -10.46
N LYS A 319 12.40 25.92 -10.05
CA LYS A 319 11.12 26.49 -9.61
C LYS A 319 10.05 26.53 -10.72
N THR A 320 10.46 26.42 -11.99
CA THR A 320 9.58 26.49 -13.17
C THR A 320 9.20 25.13 -13.75
N HIS A 321 9.93 24.07 -13.39
CA HIS A 321 9.65 22.69 -13.79
C HIS A 321 9.49 21.82 -12.55
N MET A 322 8.30 21.84 -11.97
CA MET A 322 7.93 20.99 -10.85
C MET A 322 7.55 19.61 -11.35
N GLY A 323 8.43 18.65 -11.17
CA GLY A 323 8.24 17.24 -11.59
C GLY A 323 9.37 16.75 -12.50
N GLY A 324 9.68 15.48 -12.42
CA GLY A 324 10.80 14.86 -13.16
C GLY A 324 12.21 15.25 -12.67
N THR A 325 12.32 16.14 -11.70
CA THR A 325 13.59 16.63 -11.10
C THR A 325 13.92 15.95 -9.77
N MET A 326 13.16 14.94 -9.38
CA MET A 326 13.42 14.19 -8.15
C MET A 326 14.76 13.48 -8.23
N ARG A 327 15.54 13.53 -7.14
CA ARG A 327 16.78 12.76 -7.03
C ARG A 327 16.50 11.28 -7.22
N LEU A 328 17.20 10.67 -8.19
CA LEU A 328 17.14 9.25 -8.45
C LEU A 328 18.36 8.56 -7.84
N GLY A 329 18.17 7.33 -7.39
CA GLY A 329 19.25 6.52 -6.82
C GLY A 329 19.48 6.75 -5.33
N THR A 330 20.46 6.05 -4.82
CA THR A 330 20.86 6.05 -3.42
C THR A 330 21.80 7.22 -3.12
N LYS A 331 21.60 7.88 -1.98
CA LYS A 331 22.45 8.96 -1.48
C LYS A 331 22.84 8.67 -0.04
N PRO A 332 24.11 8.92 0.35
CA PRO A 332 24.55 8.75 1.71
C PRO A 332 24.00 9.85 2.61
N THR A 333 23.46 9.44 3.75
CA THR A 333 23.02 10.31 4.85
C THR A 333 23.95 10.12 6.04
N PRO A 334 24.95 11.00 6.28
CA PRO A 334 25.86 10.87 7.40
C PRO A 334 25.19 11.29 8.72
N PHE A 335 25.50 10.59 9.80
CA PHE A 335 25.11 10.96 11.15
C PHE A 335 26.17 11.89 11.75
N LEU A 336 25.82 13.18 11.89
CA LEU A 336 26.76 14.20 12.35
C LEU A 336 26.97 14.20 13.88
N VAL A 337 26.10 13.52 14.61
CA VAL A 337 26.14 13.44 16.09
C VAL A 337 26.28 11.97 16.49
N ASP A 338 27.39 11.64 17.15
CA ASP A 338 27.72 10.26 17.48
C ASP A 338 26.75 9.61 18.49
N ASP A 339 26.27 10.35 19.47
CA ASP A 339 25.34 9.83 20.48
C ASP A 339 23.87 10.21 20.21
N CYS A 340 23.45 10.27 18.95
CA CYS A 340 22.07 10.52 18.65
C CYS A 340 21.23 9.21 18.60
N LYS A 341 19.97 9.33 18.99
CA LYS A 341 19.04 8.19 19.02
C LYS A 341 18.89 7.53 17.65
N ILE A 342 18.87 8.33 16.57
CA ILE A 342 18.72 7.82 15.19
C ILE A 342 19.93 6.97 14.80
N LYS A 343 21.16 7.43 15.05
CA LYS A 343 22.38 6.64 14.77
C LYS A 343 22.33 5.27 15.48
N ARG A 344 21.84 5.23 16.72
CA ARG A 344 21.67 3.98 17.47
C ARG A 344 20.64 3.04 16.83
N LEU A 345 19.53 3.58 16.30
CA LEU A 345 18.50 2.80 15.57
C LEU A 345 19.06 2.18 14.29
N TYR A 346 20.04 2.82 13.64
CA TYR A 346 20.76 2.28 12.48
C TYR A 346 22.03 1.49 12.86
N GLY A 347 22.07 0.93 14.07
CA GLY A 347 23.15 0.04 14.51
C GLY A 347 24.49 0.73 14.74
N GLY A 348 24.51 2.05 14.91
CA GLY A 348 25.74 2.84 15.14
C GLY A 348 26.55 3.14 13.88
N ALA A 349 26.01 2.88 12.69
CA ALA A 349 26.68 3.20 11.43
C ALA A 349 27.00 4.70 11.30
N ASP A 350 28.08 5.06 10.58
CA ASP A 350 28.43 6.47 10.38
C ASP A 350 27.56 7.16 9.34
N HIS A 351 27.00 6.40 8.41
CA HIS A 351 26.05 6.85 7.41
C HIS A 351 25.10 5.73 7.04
N VAL A 352 23.99 6.09 6.39
CA VAL A 352 23.07 5.17 5.76
C VAL A 352 22.81 5.60 4.33
N ASP A 353 22.75 4.63 3.43
CA ASP A 353 22.43 4.87 2.01
C ASP A 353 20.93 4.76 1.77
N GLU A 354 20.29 5.86 1.47
CA GLU A 354 18.84 5.94 1.28
C GLU A 354 18.47 6.61 -0.05
N ARG A 355 17.27 6.28 -0.54
CA ARG A 355 16.71 6.94 -1.71
C ARG A 355 15.93 8.18 -1.26
N HIS A 356 16.49 9.33 -1.57
CA HIS A 356 15.84 10.61 -1.29
C HIS A 356 15.14 11.15 -2.54
N ARG A 357 13.89 11.57 -2.37
CA ARG A 357 13.13 12.23 -3.44
C ARG A 357 13.09 13.75 -3.28
N HIS A 358 13.53 14.25 -2.17
CA HIS A 358 13.59 15.68 -1.83
C HIS A 358 14.54 15.88 -0.64
#